data_eccdc728ae2e8221dfe8d59fb05ecbd6
#
_entry.id   eccdc728ae2e8221dfe8d59fb05ecbd6
#
_cell.length_a   1.000
_cell.length_b   1.000
_cell.length_c   1.000
_cell.angle_alpha   90.00
_cell.angle_beta   90.00
_cell.angle_gamma   90.00
#
_symmetry.space_group_name_H-M   'P 1'
#
loop_
_entity.id
_entity.type
_entity.pdbx_description
1 polymer ?
#
loop_
_entity_poly.entity_id
_entity_poly.type
_entity_poly.pdbx_seq_one_letter_code
_entity_poly.pdbx_strand_id
1 'polypeptide(L)'
;MDSKTIAKIAQIASALEVSGYPKPGNVHRTRDFEDMEFEDFIISGIVIGDTIEKATSKVNKNCLQNARLGKYILDAVKETDKWIANNTNLGIVMMITPIACGAAISDDFSQLRKNTSQLMEATTVEDAVDLYDAINIADAGGMGDQDEYDVAS
;
A
#
# COMPACT_ATOMS: atom_id res chain seq x y z
N MET A 1 -11.68 -15.49 -0.54
CA MET A 1 -12.00 -14.68 0.67
C MET A 1 -12.72 -13.42 0.19
N ASP A 2 -13.72 -12.91 0.94
CA ASP A 2 -14.44 -11.69 0.54
C ASP A 2 -13.59 -10.42 0.76
N SER A 3 -13.88 -9.37 -0.01
CA SER A 3 -13.10 -8.11 -0.03
C SER A 3 -13.10 -7.39 1.31
N LYS A 4 -14.21 -7.44 2.04
CA LYS A 4 -14.32 -6.79 3.35
C LYS A 4 -13.44 -7.46 4.40
N THR A 5 -13.36 -8.79 4.38
CA THR A 5 -12.46 -9.55 5.25
C THR A 5 -11.00 -9.27 4.91
N ILE A 6 -10.65 -9.21 3.62
CA ILE A 6 -9.29 -8.88 3.17
C ILE A 6 -8.90 -7.47 3.63
N ALA A 7 -9.76 -6.48 3.45
CA ALA A 7 -9.52 -5.11 3.90
C ALA A 7 -9.27 -5.04 5.42
N LYS A 8 -10.07 -5.75 6.21
CA LYS A 8 -9.88 -5.82 7.66
C LYS A 8 -8.54 -6.45 8.04
N ILE A 9 -8.13 -7.51 7.34
CA ILE A 9 -6.81 -8.14 7.55
C ILE A 9 -5.69 -7.15 7.22
N ALA A 10 -5.82 -6.38 6.13
CA ALA A 10 -4.86 -5.35 5.76
C ALA A 10 -4.72 -4.26 6.83
N GLN A 11 -5.83 -3.77 7.36
CA GLN A 11 -5.85 -2.80 8.48
C GLN A 11 -5.16 -3.36 9.73
N ILE A 12 -5.46 -4.61 10.10
CA ILE A 12 -4.83 -5.29 11.24
C ILE A 12 -3.33 -5.45 11.01
N ALA A 13 -2.93 -5.88 9.81
CA ALA A 13 -1.51 -6.07 9.47
C ALA A 13 -0.73 -4.75 9.56
N SER A 14 -1.29 -3.65 9.05
CA SER A 14 -0.70 -2.32 9.14
C SER A 14 -0.54 -1.86 10.61
N ALA A 15 -1.57 -2.03 11.44
CA ALA A 15 -1.51 -1.67 12.86
C ALA A 15 -0.49 -2.54 13.63
N LEU A 16 -0.36 -3.82 13.31
CA LEU A 16 0.61 -4.72 13.92
C LEU A 16 2.04 -4.41 13.47
N GLU A 17 2.22 -3.92 12.24
CA GLU A 17 3.53 -3.52 11.71
C GLU A 17 4.15 -2.42 12.56
N VAL A 18 3.45 -1.31 12.77
CA VAL A 18 3.96 -0.20 13.60
C VAL A 18 4.07 -0.57 15.08
N SER A 19 3.24 -1.51 15.55
CA SER A 19 3.26 -2.00 16.94
C SER A 19 4.44 -2.94 17.24
N GLY A 20 5.21 -3.34 16.23
CA GLY A 20 6.38 -4.20 16.37
C GLY A 20 7.47 -3.58 17.26
N TYR A 21 8.17 -4.44 18.06
CA TYR A 21 9.25 -4.01 18.96
C TYR A 21 10.25 -5.15 19.17
N PRO A 22 11.57 -4.87 19.15
CA PRO A 22 12.20 -3.60 18.72
C PRO A 22 12.12 -3.38 17.22
N LYS A 23 12.09 -2.10 16.80
CA LYS A 23 12.01 -1.68 15.39
C LYS A 23 13.05 -0.59 15.12
N PRO A 24 14.34 -0.94 14.98
CA PRO A 24 15.41 0.03 14.78
C PRO A 24 15.22 0.86 13.53
N GLY A 25 15.41 2.18 13.63
CA GLY A 25 15.36 3.09 12.48
C GLY A 25 13.95 3.43 11.98
N ASN A 26 12.91 3.11 12.75
CA ASN A 26 11.53 3.44 12.40
C ASN A 26 10.73 3.85 13.66
N VAL A 27 9.58 4.50 13.43
CA VAL A 27 8.60 4.76 14.48
C VAL A 27 8.01 3.45 15.00
N HIS A 28 7.82 3.35 16.28
CA HIS A 28 7.15 2.23 16.95
C HIS A 28 6.58 2.70 18.31
N ARG A 29 5.74 1.88 18.94
CA ARG A 29 4.95 2.20 20.15
C ARG A 29 5.71 2.81 21.34
N THR A 30 7.04 2.86 21.35
CA THR A 30 7.86 3.45 22.42
C THR A 30 8.86 4.48 21.88
N ARG A 31 8.76 4.88 20.61
CA ARG A 31 9.64 5.85 19.99
C ARG A 31 9.00 6.49 18.78
N ASP A 32 8.74 7.76 18.89
CA ASP A 32 8.33 8.65 17.79
C ASP A 32 9.55 9.28 17.10
N PHE A 33 9.33 9.92 15.96
CA PHE A 33 10.24 10.85 15.32
C PHE A 33 9.79 12.28 15.62
N GLU A 34 10.59 13.28 15.22
CA GLU A 34 10.25 14.71 15.42
C GLU A 34 8.99 15.13 14.64
N ASP A 35 8.75 14.48 13.51
CA ASP A 35 7.72 14.79 12.53
C ASP A 35 6.65 13.69 12.36
N MET A 36 6.79 12.55 13.05
CA MET A 36 5.88 11.39 12.93
C MET A 36 5.67 10.69 14.26
N GLU A 37 4.42 10.51 14.65
CA GLU A 37 4.02 9.83 15.87
C GLU A 37 3.50 8.41 15.60
N PHE A 38 3.49 7.56 16.61
CA PHE A 38 2.96 6.20 16.51
C PHE A 38 1.49 6.18 16.05
N GLU A 39 0.68 7.12 16.55
CA GLU A 39 -0.73 7.29 16.23
C GLU A 39 -0.97 7.59 14.76
N ASP A 40 -0.07 8.31 14.08
CA ASP A 40 -0.16 8.61 12.64
C ASP A 40 -0.18 7.32 11.81
N PHE A 41 0.66 6.36 12.18
CA PHE A 41 0.71 5.05 11.53
C PHE A 41 -0.54 4.20 11.80
N ILE A 42 -1.11 4.30 13.01
CA ILE A 42 -2.37 3.62 13.33
C ILE A 42 -3.52 4.19 12.51
N ILE A 43 -3.64 5.52 12.43
CA ILE A 43 -4.68 6.19 11.63
C ILE A 43 -4.53 5.82 10.16
N SER A 44 -3.30 5.90 9.62
CA SER A 44 -2.98 5.51 8.24
C SER A 44 -3.41 4.06 7.94
N GLY A 45 -3.11 3.14 8.85
CA GLY A 45 -3.51 1.74 8.72
C GLY A 45 -5.03 1.52 8.71
N ILE A 46 -5.78 2.38 9.40
CA ILE A 46 -7.25 2.31 9.42
C ILE A 46 -7.84 2.85 8.11
N VAL A 47 -7.37 4.00 7.64
CA VAL A 47 -7.99 4.70 6.49
C VAL A 47 -7.77 4.00 5.16
N ILE A 48 -6.74 3.19 4.98
CA ILE A 48 -6.52 2.42 3.74
C ILE A 48 -7.57 1.32 3.52
N GLY A 49 -8.35 0.95 4.53
CA GLY A 49 -9.28 -0.17 4.48
C GLY A 49 -10.28 -0.10 3.33
N ASP A 50 -10.92 1.06 3.16
CA ASP A 50 -11.92 1.26 2.09
C ASP A 50 -11.29 1.15 0.69
N THR A 51 -10.06 1.62 0.51
CA THR A 51 -9.33 1.52 -0.76
C THR A 51 -8.97 0.07 -1.06
N ILE A 52 -8.49 -0.68 -0.08
CA ILE A 52 -8.19 -2.12 -0.24
C ILE A 52 -9.47 -2.91 -0.52
N GLU A 53 -10.59 -2.61 0.13
CA GLU A 53 -11.88 -3.24 -0.17
C GLU A 53 -12.31 -2.98 -1.62
N LYS A 54 -12.18 -1.74 -2.11
CA LYS A 54 -12.47 -1.39 -3.50
C LYS A 54 -11.56 -2.13 -4.48
N ALA A 55 -10.24 -2.14 -4.25
CA ALA A 55 -9.27 -2.83 -5.09
C ALA A 55 -9.62 -4.33 -5.22
N THR A 56 -9.80 -5.00 -4.09
CA THR A 56 -10.08 -6.44 -4.04
C THR A 56 -11.44 -6.80 -4.62
N SER A 57 -12.43 -5.90 -4.56
CA SER A 57 -13.75 -6.12 -5.16
C SER A 57 -13.76 -5.98 -6.69
N LYS A 58 -12.77 -5.28 -7.27
CA LYS A 58 -12.67 -5.01 -8.71
C LYS A 58 -11.71 -5.92 -9.44
N VAL A 59 -10.77 -6.56 -8.74
CA VAL A 59 -9.83 -7.48 -9.37
C VAL A 59 -10.55 -8.65 -10.00
N ASN A 60 -10.16 -9.00 -11.24
CA ASN A 60 -10.76 -10.08 -12.01
C ASN A 60 -9.69 -11.06 -12.50
N LYS A 61 -9.81 -12.32 -12.12
CA LYS A 61 -8.89 -13.40 -12.49
C LYS A 61 -8.71 -13.57 -14.01
N ASN A 62 -9.73 -13.20 -14.79
CA ASN A 62 -9.71 -13.33 -16.25
C ASN A 62 -9.16 -12.08 -16.98
N CYS A 63 -8.87 -11.01 -16.26
CA CYS A 63 -8.39 -9.74 -16.83
C CYS A 63 -7.49 -9.02 -15.82
N LEU A 64 -6.28 -9.55 -15.59
CA LEU A 64 -5.39 -9.08 -14.53
C LEU A 64 -4.85 -7.66 -14.79
N GLN A 65 -4.64 -7.26 -16.06
CA GLN A 65 -4.21 -5.91 -16.42
C GLN A 65 -5.22 -4.82 -16.01
N ASN A 66 -6.47 -5.19 -15.77
CA ASN A 66 -7.49 -4.27 -15.27
C ASN A 66 -7.51 -4.14 -13.74
N ALA A 67 -6.59 -4.81 -13.05
CA ALA A 67 -6.49 -4.73 -11.59
C ALA A 67 -6.12 -3.32 -11.12
N ARG A 68 -5.36 -2.55 -11.95
CA ARG A 68 -4.98 -1.15 -11.69
C ARG A 68 -4.35 -0.98 -10.30
N LEU A 69 -3.30 -1.80 -10.03
CA LEU A 69 -2.61 -1.80 -8.72
C LEU A 69 -2.06 -0.43 -8.36
N GLY A 70 -1.42 0.25 -9.33
CA GLY A 70 -0.87 1.60 -9.15
C GLY A 70 -1.93 2.60 -8.72
N LYS A 71 -3.08 2.58 -9.40
CA LYS A 71 -4.22 3.44 -9.03
C LYS A 71 -4.65 3.26 -7.58
N TYR A 72 -4.79 2.03 -7.10
CA TYR A 72 -5.22 1.79 -5.72
C TYR A 72 -4.14 2.11 -4.70
N ILE A 73 -2.86 2.00 -5.06
CA ILE A 73 -1.76 2.51 -4.24
C ILE A 73 -1.87 4.03 -4.13
N LEU A 74 -2.04 4.73 -5.26
CA LEU A 74 -2.23 6.19 -5.30
C LEU A 74 -3.46 6.63 -4.51
N ASP A 75 -4.60 5.95 -4.69
CA ASP A 75 -5.83 6.27 -3.96
C ASP A 75 -5.64 6.09 -2.44
N ALA A 76 -4.90 5.06 -2.00
CA ALA A 76 -4.60 4.83 -0.59
C ALA A 76 -3.69 5.92 0.01
N VAL A 77 -2.66 6.34 -0.73
CA VAL A 77 -1.78 7.44 -0.32
C VAL A 77 -2.57 8.75 -0.23
N LYS A 78 -3.37 9.08 -1.23
CA LYS A 78 -4.24 10.27 -1.22
C LYS A 78 -5.25 10.24 -0.07
N GLU A 79 -5.76 9.07 0.28
CA GLU A 79 -6.68 8.97 1.42
C GLU A 79 -5.95 9.18 2.74
N THR A 80 -4.75 8.64 2.89
CA THR A 80 -3.90 8.86 4.06
C THR A 80 -3.54 10.34 4.21
N ASP A 81 -3.13 11.01 3.14
CA ASP A 81 -2.70 12.42 3.13
C ASP A 81 -3.80 13.38 3.62
N LYS A 82 -5.07 13.03 3.45
CA LYS A 82 -6.19 13.81 4.01
C LYS A 82 -6.25 13.87 5.54
N TRP A 83 -5.68 12.86 6.19
CA TRP A 83 -5.74 12.67 7.63
C TRP A 83 -4.40 12.93 8.31
N ILE A 84 -3.32 12.54 7.63
CA ILE A 84 -1.95 12.59 8.11
C ILE A 84 -1.09 13.21 7.01
N ALA A 85 -0.55 14.39 7.26
CA ALA A 85 0.27 15.15 6.30
C ALA A 85 1.71 14.62 6.18
N ASN A 86 1.96 13.36 6.49
CA ASN A 86 3.28 12.73 6.47
C ASN A 86 3.22 11.35 5.80
N ASN A 87 4.35 10.94 5.20
CA ASN A 87 4.48 9.60 4.62
C ASN A 87 4.62 8.53 5.71
N THR A 88 3.51 7.95 6.12
CA THR A 88 3.46 6.91 7.14
C THR A 88 3.28 5.50 6.58
N ASN A 89 2.80 5.34 5.34
CA ASN A 89 2.36 4.03 4.87
C ASN A 89 2.61 3.71 3.39
N LEU A 90 3.36 4.52 2.64
CA LEU A 90 3.63 4.27 1.21
C LEU A 90 4.14 2.83 0.98
N GLY A 91 5.20 2.42 1.68
CA GLY A 91 5.76 1.07 1.58
C GLY A 91 4.75 -0.03 1.95
N ILE A 92 3.91 0.23 2.94
CA ILE A 92 2.85 -0.71 3.38
C ILE A 92 1.82 -0.90 2.28
N VAL A 93 1.29 0.17 1.69
CA VAL A 93 0.26 0.06 0.64
C VAL A 93 0.82 -0.52 -0.65
N MET A 94 2.09 -0.23 -1.00
CA MET A 94 2.78 -0.84 -2.13
C MET A 94 2.87 -2.36 -2.02
N MET A 95 3.05 -2.89 -0.81
CA MET A 95 3.11 -4.33 -0.57
C MET A 95 1.74 -4.95 -0.36
N ILE A 96 0.88 -4.34 0.44
CA ILE A 96 -0.44 -4.89 0.80
C ILE A 96 -1.37 -4.95 -0.41
N THR A 97 -1.39 -3.92 -1.28
CA THR A 97 -2.33 -3.86 -2.41
C THR A 97 -2.23 -5.06 -3.35
N PRO A 98 -1.05 -5.44 -3.89
CA PRO A 98 -0.95 -6.61 -4.76
C PRO A 98 -1.23 -7.93 -4.01
N ILE A 99 -0.83 -8.05 -2.75
CA ILE A 99 -1.08 -9.24 -1.94
C ILE A 99 -2.60 -9.40 -1.68
N ALA A 100 -3.29 -8.31 -1.33
CA ALA A 100 -4.73 -8.30 -1.10
C ALA A 100 -5.50 -8.66 -2.38
N CYS A 101 -5.13 -8.08 -3.53
CA CYS A 101 -5.71 -8.44 -4.83
C CYS A 101 -5.42 -9.90 -5.20
N GLY A 102 -4.20 -10.39 -4.94
CA GLY A 102 -3.85 -11.80 -5.11
C GLY A 102 -4.72 -12.73 -4.24
N ALA A 103 -4.96 -12.35 -2.98
CA ALA A 103 -5.83 -13.10 -2.08
C ALA A 103 -7.29 -13.14 -2.55
N ALA A 104 -7.79 -12.03 -3.13
CA ALA A 104 -9.17 -11.96 -3.62
C ALA A 104 -9.46 -12.92 -4.78
N ILE A 105 -8.45 -13.20 -5.62
CA ILE A 105 -8.57 -14.12 -6.76
C ILE A 105 -8.05 -15.54 -6.46
N SER A 106 -7.62 -15.80 -5.22
CA SER A 106 -7.16 -17.12 -4.78
C SER A 106 -8.27 -17.92 -4.12
N ASP A 107 -8.39 -19.18 -4.50
CA ASP A 107 -9.34 -20.12 -3.89
C ASP A 107 -8.82 -20.60 -2.52
N ASP A 108 -7.50 -20.74 -2.40
CA ASP A 108 -6.81 -21.13 -1.18
C ASP A 108 -5.44 -20.43 -1.04
N PHE A 109 -4.80 -20.58 0.13
CA PHE A 109 -3.52 -19.91 0.45
C PHE A 109 -2.37 -20.36 -0.43
N SER A 110 -2.37 -21.58 -0.96
CA SER A 110 -1.28 -22.09 -1.81
C SER A 110 -1.18 -21.33 -3.13
N GLN A 111 -2.26 -20.73 -3.60
CA GLN A 111 -2.33 -19.96 -4.84
C GLN A 111 -1.90 -18.50 -4.66
N LEU A 112 -1.85 -17.98 -3.43
CA LEU A 112 -1.63 -16.56 -3.14
C LEU A 112 -0.38 -16.03 -3.83
N ARG A 113 0.77 -16.68 -3.61
CA ARG A 113 2.06 -16.25 -4.20
C ARG A 113 2.02 -16.18 -5.71
N LYS A 114 1.47 -17.22 -6.34
CA LYS A 114 1.36 -17.30 -7.80
C LYS A 114 0.46 -16.20 -8.35
N ASN A 115 -0.71 -16.01 -7.77
CA ASN A 115 -1.67 -15.02 -8.21
C ASN A 115 -1.16 -13.59 -8.01
N THR A 116 -0.46 -13.32 -6.91
CA THR A 116 0.20 -12.03 -6.67
C THR A 116 1.30 -11.77 -7.72
N SER A 117 2.15 -12.76 -8.03
CA SER A 117 3.17 -12.65 -9.09
C SER A 117 2.54 -12.31 -10.44
N GLN A 118 1.50 -13.04 -10.82
CA GLN A 118 0.79 -12.80 -12.09
C GLN A 118 0.16 -11.40 -12.16
N LEU A 119 -0.37 -10.87 -11.06
CA LEU A 119 -0.88 -9.49 -10.99
C LEU A 119 0.25 -8.48 -11.17
N MET A 120 1.40 -8.69 -10.53
CA MET A 120 2.57 -7.81 -10.69
C MET A 120 3.12 -7.83 -12.12
N GLU A 121 3.17 -9.00 -12.77
CA GLU A 121 3.59 -9.15 -14.17
C GLU A 121 2.60 -8.52 -15.17
N ALA A 122 1.33 -8.38 -14.77
CA ALA A 122 0.28 -7.79 -15.60
C ALA A 122 0.12 -6.27 -15.42
N THR A 123 0.96 -5.63 -14.59
CA THR A 123 0.96 -4.17 -14.44
C THR A 123 1.29 -3.47 -15.75
N THR A 124 0.75 -2.27 -15.92
CA THR A 124 0.85 -1.46 -17.13
C THR A 124 1.68 -0.19 -16.88
N VAL A 125 1.98 0.55 -17.96
CA VAL A 125 2.60 1.88 -17.85
C VAL A 125 1.75 2.83 -16.99
N GLU A 126 0.42 2.72 -17.08
CA GLU A 126 -0.48 3.53 -16.26
C GLU A 126 -0.33 3.22 -14.76
N ASP A 127 -0.10 1.96 -14.40
CA ASP A 127 0.19 1.58 -13.00
C ASP A 127 1.51 2.19 -12.52
N ALA A 128 2.52 2.27 -13.38
CA ALA A 128 3.79 2.91 -13.05
C ALA A 128 3.63 4.42 -12.84
N VAL A 129 2.87 5.10 -13.72
CA VAL A 129 2.56 6.53 -13.57
C VAL A 129 1.81 6.80 -12.27
N ASP A 130 0.74 6.05 -12.00
CA ASP A 130 -0.01 6.17 -10.74
C ASP A 130 0.89 5.94 -9.51
N LEU A 131 1.85 4.99 -9.60
CA LEU A 131 2.80 4.71 -8.51
C LEU A 131 3.77 5.88 -8.30
N TYR A 132 4.31 6.47 -9.36
CA TYR A 132 5.18 7.64 -9.26
C TYR A 132 4.44 8.84 -8.67
N ASP A 133 3.18 9.06 -9.06
CA ASP A 133 2.33 10.06 -8.43
C ASP A 133 2.15 9.80 -6.93
N ALA A 134 1.97 8.55 -6.52
CA ALA A 134 1.86 8.18 -5.12
C ALA A 134 3.15 8.46 -4.33
N ILE A 135 4.32 8.18 -4.92
CA ILE A 135 5.63 8.45 -4.32
C ILE A 135 5.82 9.97 -4.14
N ASN A 136 5.48 10.77 -5.16
CA ASN A 136 5.59 12.23 -5.11
C ASN A 136 4.65 12.85 -4.06
N ILE A 137 3.40 12.37 -3.94
CA ILE A 137 2.48 12.84 -2.91
C ILE A 137 2.95 12.47 -1.51
N ALA A 138 3.49 11.27 -1.34
CA ALA A 138 3.98 10.80 -0.05
C ALA A 138 5.25 11.53 0.42
N ASP A 139 5.91 12.31 -0.45
CA ASP A 139 7.18 12.99 -0.17
C ASP A 139 8.19 12.05 0.51
N ALA A 140 8.44 10.91 -0.12
CA ALA A 140 9.23 9.83 0.46
C ALA A 140 10.65 10.30 0.78
N GLY A 141 10.94 10.48 2.06
CA GLY A 141 12.24 10.98 2.53
C GLY A 141 13.43 10.14 2.04
N GLY A 142 14.57 10.80 1.82
CA GLY A 142 15.83 10.16 1.46
C GLY A 142 16.02 9.84 -0.02
N MET A 143 15.09 10.25 -0.90
CA MET A 143 15.23 10.03 -2.34
C MET A 143 16.19 11.05 -2.98
N GLY A 144 16.20 12.31 -2.50
CA GLY A 144 17.02 13.38 -3.08
C GLY A 144 16.72 13.66 -4.55
N ASP A 145 17.37 14.66 -5.12
CA ASP A 145 17.28 14.96 -6.55
C ASP A 145 18.27 14.09 -7.35
N GLN A 146 17.86 13.54 -8.47
CA GLN A 146 18.69 12.75 -9.38
C GLN A 146 18.76 13.43 -10.77
N ASP A 147 19.92 13.42 -11.40
CA ASP A 147 20.12 14.03 -12.71
C ASP A 147 19.43 13.23 -13.84
N GLU A 148 19.21 11.93 -13.65
CA GLU A 148 18.54 11.02 -14.59
C GLU A 148 17.58 10.09 -13.83
N TYR A 149 16.43 9.81 -14.44
CA TYR A 149 15.40 8.89 -13.89
C TYR A 149 14.83 9.34 -12.53
N ASP A 150 14.75 10.66 -12.30
CA ASP A 150 14.10 11.19 -11.10
C ASP A 150 12.60 10.92 -11.12
N VAL A 151 12.06 10.49 -9.99
CA VAL A 151 10.62 10.17 -9.85
C VAL A 151 9.74 11.42 -9.99
N ALA A 152 10.29 12.60 -9.71
CA ALA A 152 9.59 13.87 -9.79
C ALA A 152 9.61 14.53 -11.18
N SER A 153 10.37 13.96 -12.15
CA SER A 153 10.57 14.55 -13.50
C SER A 153 9.77 13.84 -14.59
#